data_c01eec791648c16ffede8d97a53cfe92
#
_entry.id   c01eec791648c16ffede8d97a53cfe92
#
_cell.length_a   1.000
_cell.length_b   1.000
_cell.length_c   1.000
_cell.angle_alpha   90.00
_cell.angle_beta   90.00
_cell.angle_gamma   90.00
#
_symmetry.space_group_name_H-M   'P 1'
#
loop_
_entity.id
_entity.type
_entity.pdbx_description
1 polymer ?
#
loop_
_entity_poly.entity_id
_entity_poly.type
_entity_poly.pdbx_seq_one_letter_code
_entity_poly.pdbx_strand_id
1 'polypeptide(L)'
;MMKKKSSRSKWAALAMVGIFSVTALLSGCGADKQNTPSPTSDSKGTTNDSLAPVELSYYYVAPPQKNQQAIEDALNVITKKKINATVKLNALDFGNYEQKMTVMIASGEKFDLAFTASWFNNYFANAAKGAFLPIDDLMDQYAPLTKAGVPTKIWEAARVNGNIYGVINYQTMAAGQGIMVQKELADKYNFDWKSVTKQSDLEPYLAAVKNGEPDKVPLEFSTASDLFNLNMHGFDGIGDAKSPGVISLVDSDLKVVNQYESEEYKGFITMLHDWYNKGYLRKDAATVKDVSSDRKIAKYAAVMPAGLDFDSTSSYDQFGKLKSLTSVEWYDKLITKPIVTTSLASATLTAISKTSANPERAMMFIELLNSDPEVSNLLNYGIEDVNYKKVGENKIEQIKDSGYDPVVPWVFGNNMIVWQNQNETQNMTAVWDELNKKADVSPILGFTFDVEPVKSEIAQTQAVIDQYLAALSSGTADPEKVLPEFVAKLKTAGSEKIIAEKQKQLDAWRQVNSK
;
A
#
# COMPACT_ATOMS: atom_id res chain seq x y z
N MET A 1 -58.92 -4.07 10.86
CA MET A 1 -60.07 -3.26 10.40
C MET A 1 -59.52 -2.04 9.69
N MET A 2 -60.07 -1.72 8.52
CA MET A 2 -59.95 -0.56 7.63
C MET A 2 -58.64 -0.40 6.88
N LYS A 3 -58.57 -0.84 5.63
CA LYS A 3 -59.05 -0.39 4.28
C LYS A 3 -58.27 0.84 3.76
N LYS A 4 -57.39 0.53 2.75
CA LYS A 4 -57.35 1.00 1.35
C LYS A 4 -57.63 2.50 1.07
N LYS A 5 -56.69 3.15 0.33
CA LYS A 5 -57.04 3.67 -1.01
C LYS A 5 -55.79 3.99 -1.85
N SER A 6 -55.83 3.51 -3.06
CA SER A 6 -54.93 3.77 -4.20
C SER A 6 -55.35 5.06 -4.92
N SER A 7 -54.43 5.76 -5.57
CA SER A 7 -54.76 6.57 -6.73
C SER A 7 -53.59 6.59 -7.74
N ARG A 8 -53.88 6.05 -8.90
CA ARG A 8 -53.11 6.20 -10.15
C ARG A 8 -53.55 7.49 -10.82
N SER A 9 -52.63 8.26 -11.39
CA SER A 9 -52.94 9.08 -12.54
C SER A 9 -51.79 9.09 -13.56
N LYS A 10 -52.17 8.71 -14.80
CA LYS A 10 -51.42 8.83 -16.04
C LYS A 10 -51.58 10.24 -16.60
N TRP A 11 -50.62 10.73 -17.35
CA TRP A 11 -50.77 11.61 -18.54
C TRP A 11 -49.34 11.78 -19.08
N ALA A 12 -48.98 11.28 -20.21
CA ALA A 12 -49.24 11.55 -21.61
C ALA A 12 -48.20 12.54 -22.22
N ALA A 13 -47.55 12.04 -23.26
CA ALA A 13 -46.48 12.62 -24.07
C ALA A 13 -46.90 13.86 -24.85
N LEU A 14 -45.94 14.71 -25.18
CA LEU A 14 -45.96 15.52 -26.42
C LEU A 14 -44.52 15.66 -26.96
N ALA A 15 -44.37 15.19 -28.20
CA ALA A 15 -43.22 15.42 -29.05
C ALA A 15 -43.36 16.77 -29.77
N MET A 16 -42.29 17.50 -29.95
CA MET A 16 -42.22 18.55 -30.96
C MET A 16 -40.86 18.55 -31.65
N VAL A 17 -40.91 18.27 -32.92
CA VAL A 17 -39.83 18.34 -33.92
C VAL A 17 -39.71 19.80 -34.40
N GLY A 18 -38.49 20.28 -34.53
CA GLY A 18 -38.18 21.57 -35.17
C GLY A 18 -36.88 21.50 -35.93
N ILE A 19 -36.99 21.38 -37.23
CA ILE A 19 -35.94 21.48 -38.24
C ILE A 19 -35.81 22.95 -38.67
N PHE A 20 -34.59 23.47 -38.87
CA PHE A 20 -34.20 24.54 -39.82
C PHE A 20 -32.70 24.80 -39.65
N SER A 21 -31.90 24.66 -40.55
CA SER A 21 -31.61 24.96 -41.96
C SER A 21 -30.24 25.64 -42.05
N VAL A 22 -29.45 25.12 -42.95
CA VAL A 22 -28.11 25.46 -43.42
C VAL A 22 -28.08 26.85 -44.05
N THR A 23 -26.99 27.60 -43.85
CA THR A 23 -26.46 28.53 -44.86
C THR A 23 -24.94 28.54 -44.83
N ALA A 24 -24.36 28.10 -45.94
CA ALA A 24 -22.98 28.26 -46.30
C ALA A 24 -22.78 29.57 -47.06
N LEU A 25 -21.68 30.25 -46.79
CA LEU A 25 -21.12 31.23 -47.76
C LEU A 25 -19.60 31.06 -47.84
N LEU A 26 -19.17 30.70 -49.03
CA LEU A 26 -17.79 30.70 -49.52
C LEU A 26 -17.40 32.12 -49.97
N SER A 27 -16.15 32.47 -49.78
CA SER A 27 -15.21 33.18 -50.70
C SER A 27 -14.10 33.78 -49.87
N GLY A 28 -12.83 33.81 -50.25
CA GLY A 28 -12.15 33.57 -51.48
C GLY A 28 -10.63 33.67 -51.28
N CYS A 29 -9.90 33.18 -52.24
CA CYS A 29 -8.47 33.03 -52.38
C CYS A 29 -7.62 34.31 -52.23
N GLY A 30 -6.37 34.12 -51.74
CA GLY A 30 -5.23 35.01 -51.92
C GLY A 30 -3.94 34.29 -51.57
N ALA A 31 -3.19 33.83 -52.59
CA ALA A 31 -1.87 33.26 -52.49
C ALA A 31 -0.81 34.35 -52.34
N ASP A 32 0.19 34.18 -51.46
CA ASP A 32 1.60 34.40 -51.82
C ASP A 32 2.59 33.87 -50.73
N LYS A 33 3.53 33.06 -51.26
CA LYS A 33 4.96 32.86 -51.00
C LYS A 33 5.49 32.59 -49.59
N GLN A 34 5.94 31.34 -49.49
CA GLN A 34 7.16 30.82 -48.87
C GLN A 34 8.07 31.79 -48.09
N ASN A 35 8.26 31.47 -46.80
CA ASN A 35 9.56 31.47 -46.15
C ASN A 35 9.53 30.48 -44.96
N THR A 36 10.35 29.45 -45.08
CA THR A 36 10.59 28.47 -44.05
C THR A 36 11.61 29.02 -43.04
N PRO A 37 11.36 29.03 -41.75
CA PRO A 37 12.41 28.95 -40.73
C PRO A 37 12.39 27.60 -40.02
N SER A 38 13.57 27.03 -39.86
CA SER A 38 13.88 25.86 -39.05
C SER A 38 13.32 25.94 -37.62
N PRO A 39 12.90 24.83 -37.02
CA PRO A 39 12.45 24.86 -35.66
C PRO A 39 13.65 24.93 -34.72
N THR A 40 13.87 26.09 -34.13
CA THR A 40 14.58 26.23 -32.87
C THR A 40 13.70 25.70 -31.77
N SER A 41 14.15 24.67 -31.09
CA SER A 41 13.55 24.12 -29.88
C SER A 41 13.72 25.09 -28.71
N ASP A 42 12.78 26.03 -28.58
CA ASP A 42 12.60 26.76 -27.32
C ASP A 42 11.64 25.96 -26.42
N SER A 43 12.17 25.32 -25.42
CA SER A 43 11.42 24.83 -24.27
C SER A 43 10.85 26.05 -23.52
N LYS A 44 9.67 26.51 -23.91
CA LYS A 44 8.90 27.47 -23.10
C LYS A 44 8.40 26.73 -21.85
N GLY A 45 9.10 26.91 -20.74
CA GLY A 45 8.52 26.76 -19.42
C GLY A 45 7.26 27.65 -19.36
N THR A 46 6.11 27.07 -19.12
CA THR A 46 4.84 27.79 -18.95
C THR A 46 5.01 28.70 -17.73
N THR A 47 5.12 30.01 -17.94
CA THR A 47 5.17 30.97 -16.85
C THR A 47 3.80 31.02 -16.18
N ASN A 48 3.78 31.03 -14.86
CA ASN A 48 2.61 30.95 -13.98
C ASN A 48 1.53 32.02 -14.25
N ASP A 49 1.92 33.13 -14.88
CA ASP A 49 1.04 34.28 -15.18
C ASP A 49 -0.04 33.98 -16.25
N SER A 50 0.02 32.82 -16.92
CA SER A 50 -0.97 32.41 -17.92
C SER A 50 -2.06 31.47 -17.39
N LEU A 51 -1.92 30.95 -16.17
CA LEU A 51 -2.85 29.99 -15.59
C LEU A 51 -4.00 30.72 -14.85
N ALA A 52 -5.27 30.38 -15.14
CA ALA A 52 -6.39 30.88 -14.35
C ALA A 52 -6.35 30.31 -12.91
N PRO A 53 -6.76 31.08 -11.88
CA PRO A 53 -6.81 30.57 -10.51
C PRO A 53 -7.87 29.47 -10.38
N VAL A 54 -7.53 28.40 -9.66
CA VAL A 54 -8.44 27.28 -9.38
C VAL A 54 -8.36 26.86 -7.92
N GLU A 55 -9.42 26.22 -7.44
CA GLU A 55 -9.41 25.51 -6.17
C GLU A 55 -9.46 24.00 -6.42
N LEU A 56 -8.58 23.25 -5.75
CA LEU A 56 -8.51 21.81 -5.77
C LEU A 56 -8.93 21.26 -4.42
N SER A 57 -9.61 20.12 -4.42
CA SER A 57 -9.93 19.36 -3.21
C SER A 57 -9.07 18.11 -3.12
N TYR A 58 -8.38 17.90 -2.00
CA TYR A 58 -7.59 16.69 -1.74
C TYR A 58 -8.15 15.94 -0.55
N TYR A 59 -8.68 14.73 -0.79
CA TYR A 59 -9.17 13.81 0.24
C TYR A 59 -8.11 12.77 0.56
N TYR A 60 -7.74 12.66 1.84
CA TYR A 60 -6.72 11.71 2.28
C TYR A 60 -6.98 11.20 3.70
N VAL A 61 -6.39 10.04 4.01
CA VAL A 61 -6.49 9.44 5.33
C VAL A 61 -5.43 10.01 6.26
N ALA A 62 -5.86 10.60 7.37
CA ALA A 62 -4.99 11.06 8.45
C ALA A 62 -5.82 11.27 9.73
N PRO A 63 -5.22 11.14 10.92
CA PRO A 63 -5.89 11.58 12.14
C PRO A 63 -6.16 13.08 12.11
N PRO A 64 -7.28 13.56 12.69
CA PRO A 64 -7.57 14.99 12.76
C PRO A 64 -6.48 15.78 13.47
N GLN A 65 -6.08 16.92 12.90
CA GLN A 65 -5.03 17.80 13.40
C GLN A 65 -5.62 19.14 13.88
N LYS A 66 -5.17 19.63 15.05
CA LYS A 66 -5.65 20.92 15.59
C LYS A 66 -5.28 22.10 14.69
N ASN A 67 -4.09 22.06 14.10
CA ASN A 67 -3.53 23.14 13.28
C ASN A 67 -3.73 22.91 11.77
N GLN A 68 -4.64 22.02 11.36
CA GLN A 68 -4.91 21.69 9.95
C GLN A 68 -5.10 22.94 9.07
N GLN A 69 -5.86 23.94 9.53
CA GLN A 69 -6.14 25.16 8.78
C GLN A 69 -4.85 25.98 8.53
N ALA A 70 -3.99 26.10 9.53
CA ALA A 70 -2.73 26.84 9.39
C ALA A 70 -1.80 26.17 8.34
N ILE A 71 -1.79 24.83 8.28
CA ILE A 71 -1.05 24.08 7.27
C ILE A 71 -1.64 24.31 5.88
N GLU A 72 -2.97 24.26 5.76
CA GLU A 72 -3.66 24.55 4.49
C GLU A 72 -3.36 25.97 3.99
N ASP A 73 -3.38 26.96 4.89
CA ASP A 73 -3.08 28.35 4.55
C ASP A 73 -1.62 28.50 4.07
N ALA A 74 -0.65 27.90 4.77
CA ALA A 74 0.75 27.89 4.38
C ALA A 74 0.97 27.17 3.02
N LEU A 75 0.33 26.01 2.82
CA LEU A 75 0.37 25.31 1.54
C LEU A 75 -0.16 26.19 0.40
N ASN A 76 -1.26 26.91 0.65
CA ASN A 76 -1.90 27.76 -0.33
C ASN A 76 -1.07 28.99 -0.73
N VAL A 77 -0.15 29.46 0.12
CA VAL A 77 0.87 30.46 -0.27
C VAL A 77 1.81 29.88 -1.34
N ILE A 78 2.26 28.64 -1.13
CA ILE A 78 3.19 27.97 -2.05
C ILE A 78 2.50 27.61 -3.36
N THR A 79 1.34 26.98 -3.32
CA THR A 79 0.64 26.49 -4.52
C THR A 79 0.09 27.62 -5.38
N LYS A 80 -0.38 28.73 -4.80
CA LYS A 80 -0.72 29.94 -5.55
C LYS A 80 0.48 30.48 -6.34
N LYS A 81 1.65 30.54 -5.70
CA LYS A 81 2.87 31.01 -6.34
C LYS A 81 3.36 30.08 -7.45
N LYS A 82 3.31 28.75 -7.23
CA LYS A 82 3.91 27.76 -8.15
C LYS A 82 2.99 27.33 -9.28
N ILE A 83 1.69 27.19 -8.99
CA ILE A 83 0.71 26.62 -9.94
C ILE A 83 -0.61 27.41 -10.02
N ASN A 84 -0.70 28.61 -9.46
CA ASN A 84 -1.92 29.41 -9.36
C ASN A 84 -3.16 28.62 -8.92
N ALA A 85 -3.00 27.79 -7.88
CA ALA A 85 -4.08 26.99 -7.31
C ALA A 85 -4.12 27.13 -5.79
N THR A 86 -5.32 26.99 -5.20
CA THR A 86 -5.51 26.65 -3.78
C THR A 86 -5.85 25.19 -3.65
N VAL A 87 -5.50 24.59 -2.53
CA VAL A 87 -5.82 23.19 -2.20
C VAL A 87 -6.57 23.13 -0.89
N LYS A 88 -7.78 22.61 -0.92
CA LYS A 88 -8.55 22.29 0.27
C LYS A 88 -8.15 20.91 0.79
N LEU A 89 -7.60 20.86 2.00
CA LEU A 89 -7.13 19.63 2.64
C LEU A 89 -8.26 18.96 3.42
N ASN A 90 -8.74 17.81 2.94
CA ASN A 90 -9.82 17.04 3.56
C ASN A 90 -9.25 15.77 4.20
N ALA A 91 -8.63 15.94 5.39
CA ALA A 91 -8.15 14.83 6.21
C ALA A 91 -9.33 14.11 6.88
N LEU A 92 -9.38 12.79 6.76
CA LEU A 92 -10.37 11.93 7.39
C LEU A 92 -9.65 10.78 8.11
N ASP A 93 -10.14 10.41 9.29
CA ASP A 93 -9.62 9.22 9.96
C ASP A 93 -9.95 7.91 9.21
N PHE A 94 -9.24 6.83 9.53
CA PHE A 94 -9.39 5.54 8.87
C PHE A 94 -10.82 4.99 8.90
N GLY A 95 -11.56 5.24 9.99
CA GLY A 95 -12.93 4.73 10.15
C GLY A 95 -13.92 5.39 9.20
N ASN A 96 -13.70 6.65 8.84
CA ASN A 96 -14.62 7.48 8.07
C ASN A 96 -14.23 7.61 6.59
N TYR A 97 -12.94 7.51 6.26
CA TYR A 97 -12.42 7.79 4.93
C TYR A 97 -13.03 6.90 3.85
N GLU A 98 -12.97 5.57 4.02
CA GLU A 98 -13.41 4.63 3.00
C GLU A 98 -14.92 4.74 2.72
N GLN A 99 -15.72 4.91 3.79
CA GLN A 99 -17.17 5.13 3.65
C GLN A 99 -17.46 6.43 2.91
N LYS A 100 -16.78 7.53 3.26
CA LYS A 100 -16.98 8.83 2.61
C LYS A 100 -16.62 8.74 1.13
N MET A 101 -15.46 8.17 0.78
CA MET A 101 -15.03 8.05 -0.61
C MET A 101 -15.96 7.13 -1.43
N THR A 102 -16.42 6.03 -0.84
CA THR A 102 -17.39 5.14 -1.49
C THR A 102 -18.68 5.89 -1.87
N VAL A 103 -19.21 6.70 -0.95
CA VAL A 103 -20.42 7.48 -1.21
C VAL A 103 -20.17 8.56 -2.27
N MET A 104 -19.07 9.31 -2.19
CA MET A 104 -18.72 10.35 -3.15
C MET A 104 -18.55 9.80 -4.56
N ILE A 105 -17.82 8.70 -4.71
CA ILE A 105 -17.60 8.02 -6.00
C ILE A 105 -18.94 7.53 -6.57
N ALA A 106 -19.77 6.87 -5.74
CA ALA A 106 -21.04 6.31 -6.17
C ALA A 106 -22.07 7.38 -6.57
N SER A 107 -22.06 8.54 -5.89
CA SER A 107 -22.97 9.66 -6.18
C SER A 107 -22.48 10.57 -7.31
N GLY A 108 -21.22 10.44 -7.76
CA GLY A 108 -20.59 11.38 -8.69
C GLY A 108 -20.34 12.77 -8.10
N GLU A 109 -20.20 12.86 -6.77
CA GLU A 109 -19.81 14.10 -6.08
C GLU A 109 -18.45 14.57 -6.59
N LYS A 110 -18.30 15.88 -6.83
CA LYS A 110 -17.06 16.44 -7.35
C LYS A 110 -15.96 16.46 -6.31
N PHE A 111 -14.80 15.95 -6.69
CA PHE A 111 -13.54 16.11 -5.98
C PHE A 111 -12.38 16.00 -6.98
N ASP A 112 -11.19 16.48 -6.62
CA ASP A 112 -10.06 16.48 -7.55
C ASP A 112 -9.10 15.33 -7.26
N LEU A 113 -8.66 15.19 -6.01
CA LEU A 113 -7.62 14.26 -5.61
C LEU A 113 -8.10 13.38 -4.47
N ALA A 114 -7.73 12.10 -4.52
CA ALA A 114 -7.98 11.15 -3.44
C ALA A 114 -6.80 10.22 -3.21
N PHE A 115 -6.51 9.93 -1.94
CA PHE A 115 -5.69 8.81 -1.56
C PHE A 115 -6.39 7.50 -1.91
N THR A 116 -5.65 6.53 -2.44
CA THR A 116 -6.14 5.19 -2.75
C THR A 116 -5.01 4.17 -2.58
N ALA A 117 -5.35 2.91 -2.41
CA ALA A 117 -4.38 1.85 -2.13
C ALA A 117 -4.90 0.51 -2.65
N SER A 118 -4.02 -0.49 -2.76
CA SER A 118 -4.45 -1.87 -3.05
C SER A 118 -5.32 -2.45 -1.93
N TRP A 119 -5.13 -2.01 -0.71
CA TRP A 119 -5.75 -2.53 0.53
C TRP A 119 -6.82 -1.60 1.14
N PHE A 120 -6.96 -0.36 0.67
CA PHE A 120 -7.85 0.66 1.26
C PHE A 120 -8.36 1.64 0.20
N ASN A 121 -9.66 1.98 0.20
CA ASN A 121 -10.30 2.71 -0.91
C ASN A 121 -9.84 2.12 -2.26
N ASN A 122 -10.08 0.84 -2.44
CA ASN A 122 -9.39 -0.06 -3.37
C ASN A 122 -9.14 0.54 -4.75
N TYR A 123 -7.87 0.80 -5.06
CA TYR A 123 -7.39 1.43 -6.28
C TYR A 123 -7.86 0.69 -7.55
N PHE A 124 -7.64 -0.62 -7.60
CA PHE A 124 -7.92 -1.42 -8.78
C PHE A 124 -9.42 -1.48 -9.08
N ALA A 125 -10.23 -1.70 -8.06
CA ALA A 125 -11.69 -1.74 -8.19
C ALA A 125 -12.27 -0.38 -8.59
N ASN A 126 -11.76 0.72 -8.04
CA ASN A 126 -12.23 2.06 -8.36
C ASN A 126 -11.78 2.49 -9.77
N ALA A 127 -10.54 2.20 -10.18
CA ALA A 127 -10.07 2.45 -11.54
C ALA A 127 -10.87 1.66 -12.57
N ALA A 128 -11.11 0.35 -12.34
CA ALA A 128 -11.91 -0.49 -13.22
C ALA A 128 -13.37 0.00 -13.38
N LYS A 129 -13.95 0.60 -12.32
CA LYS A 129 -15.30 1.21 -12.34
C LYS A 129 -15.31 2.62 -12.95
N GLY A 130 -14.15 3.16 -13.34
CA GLY A 130 -14.03 4.49 -13.94
C GLY A 130 -14.20 5.63 -12.94
N ALA A 131 -13.84 5.45 -11.68
CA ALA A 131 -13.86 6.51 -10.67
C ALA A 131 -12.72 7.51 -10.85
N PHE A 132 -11.60 7.08 -11.42
CA PHE A 132 -10.40 7.87 -11.64
C PHE A 132 -10.11 8.09 -13.11
N LEU A 133 -9.38 9.16 -13.44
CA LEU A 133 -8.91 9.45 -14.80
C LEU A 133 -7.67 8.59 -15.13
N PRO A 134 -7.50 8.14 -16.38
CA PRO A 134 -6.20 7.69 -16.87
C PRO A 134 -5.24 8.88 -16.90
N ILE A 135 -4.03 8.71 -16.39
CA ILE A 135 -3.10 9.82 -16.13
C ILE A 135 -1.78 9.73 -16.89
N ASP A 136 -1.60 8.76 -17.77
CA ASP A 136 -0.34 8.59 -18.51
C ASP A 136 0.08 9.89 -19.21
N ASP A 137 -0.80 10.49 -20.03
CA ASP A 137 -0.53 11.75 -20.74
C ASP A 137 -0.37 12.95 -19.80
N LEU A 138 -1.20 13.02 -18.75
CA LEU A 138 -1.11 14.09 -17.76
C LEU A 138 0.22 14.03 -17.01
N MET A 139 0.69 12.83 -16.66
CA MET A 139 1.95 12.63 -15.97
C MET A 139 3.13 13.03 -16.87
N ASP A 140 3.09 12.68 -18.16
CA ASP A 140 4.13 13.07 -19.12
C ASP A 140 4.23 14.59 -19.30
N GLN A 141 3.10 15.26 -19.30
CA GLN A 141 3.05 16.69 -19.56
C GLN A 141 3.27 17.56 -18.32
N TYR A 142 2.74 17.14 -17.15
CA TYR A 142 2.64 18.00 -15.96
C TYR A 142 3.37 17.44 -14.73
N ALA A 143 3.88 16.20 -14.78
CA ALA A 143 4.57 15.57 -13.65
C ALA A 143 5.83 14.76 -14.08
N PRO A 144 6.73 15.35 -14.90
CA PRO A 144 7.89 14.63 -15.43
C PRO A 144 8.91 14.25 -14.34
N LEU A 145 9.08 15.03 -13.27
CA LEU A 145 10.00 14.70 -12.17
C LEU A 145 9.43 13.58 -11.33
N THR A 146 8.12 13.57 -11.08
CA THR A 146 7.41 12.47 -10.42
C THR A 146 7.59 11.16 -11.20
N LYS A 147 7.38 11.21 -12.53
CA LYS A 147 7.55 10.03 -13.39
C LYS A 147 8.97 9.50 -13.37
N ALA A 148 9.96 10.37 -13.43
CA ALA A 148 11.37 10.02 -13.40
C ALA A 148 11.86 9.58 -12.01
N GLY A 149 11.22 10.05 -10.94
CA GLY A 149 11.57 9.76 -9.55
C GLY A 149 11.25 8.34 -9.10
N VAL A 150 10.33 7.65 -9.78
CA VAL A 150 9.97 6.25 -9.51
C VAL A 150 10.62 5.35 -10.55
N PRO A 151 11.32 4.26 -10.17
CA PRO A 151 11.89 3.32 -11.13
C PRO A 151 10.86 2.82 -12.14
N THR A 152 11.17 2.87 -13.43
CA THR A 152 10.23 2.60 -14.54
C THR A 152 9.48 1.27 -14.37
N LYS A 153 10.17 0.23 -13.90
CA LYS A 153 9.57 -1.10 -13.67
C LYS A 153 8.42 -1.07 -12.65
N ILE A 154 8.45 -0.15 -11.69
CA ILE A 154 7.47 -0.08 -10.60
C ILE A 154 6.14 0.49 -11.09
N TRP A 155 6.13 1.34 -12.11
CA TRP A 155 4.90 1.89 -12.70
C TRP A 155 3.95 0.82 -13.24
N GLU A 156 4.48 -0.36 -13.59
CA GLU A 156 3.64 -1.49 -14.03
C GLU A 156 2.64 -1.92 -12.93
N ALA A 157 3.00 -1.76 -11.65
CA ALA A 157 2.11 -2.08 -10.54
C ALA A 157 0.88 -1.17 -10.44
N ALA A 158 0.90 0.00 -11.07
CA ALA A 158 -0.23 0.94 -11.09
C ALA A 158 -1.10 0.80 -12.36
N ARG A 159 -0.79 -0.12 -13.29
CA ARG A 159 -1.57 -0.27 -14.51
C ARG A 159 -2.86 -1.06 -14.27
N VAL A 160 -3.95 -0.53 -14.80
CA VAL A 160 -5.25 -1.20 -14.87
C VAL A 160 -5.70 -1.14 -16.33
N ASN A 161 -5.88 -2.29 -16.97
CA ASN A 161 -6.23 -2.36 -18.40
C ASN A 161 -5.31 -1.52 -19.31
N GLY A 162 -4.01 -1.52 -19.02
CA GLY A 162 -2.98 -0.84 -19.80
C GLY A 162 -2.72 0.63 -19.44
N ASN A 163 -3.56 1.28 -18.63
CA ASN A 163 -3.42 2.68 -18.23
C ASN A 163 -3.09 2.82 -16.73
N ILE A 164 -2.41 3.89 -16.36
CA ILE A 164 -2.18 4.31 -14.98
C ILE A 164 -3.31 5.25 -14.54
N TYR A 165 -3.90 5.02 -13.35
CA TYR A 165 -5.00 5.83 -12.79
C TYR A 165 -4.65 6.50 -11.46
N GLY A 166 -3.43 6.29 -10.96
CA GLY A 166 -2.95 6.90 -9.73
C GLY A 166 -1.43 6.98 -9.72
N VAL A 167 -0.92 8.07 -9.21
CA VAL A 167 0.51 8.26 -9.00
C VAL A 167 0.92 7.50 -7.75
N ILE A 168 1.94 6.66 -7.89
CA ILE A 168 2.54 5.92 -6.78
C ILE A 168 3.20 6.91 -5.82
N ASN A 169 2.81 6.88 -4.54
CA ASN A 169 3.51 7.60 -3.48
C ASN A 169 4.81 6.84 -3.19
N TYR A 170 5.93 7.37 -3.68
CA TYR A 170 7.20 6.65 -3.66
C TYR A 170 7.79 6.57 -2.25
N GLN A 171 7.89 5.35 -1.74
CA GLN A 171 8.40 5.01 -0.42
C GLN A 171 9.15 3.66 -0.48
N THR A 172 9.45 3.03 0.66
CA THR A 172 9.92 1.64 0.62
C THR A 172 8.84 0.75 0.02
N MET A 173 9.17 0.07 -1.07
CA MET A 173 8.27 -0.82 -1.84
C MET A 173 8.83 -2.23 -1.92
N ALA A 174 10.10 -2.39 -1.61
CA ALA A 174 10.73 -3.69 -1.50
C ALA A 174 10.77 -4.09 -0.02
N ALA A 175 10.32 -5.29 0.27
CA ALA A 175 10.42 -5.84 1.61
C ALA A 175 10.99 -7.25 1.56
N GLY A 176 11.87 -7.54 2.48
CA GLY A 176 12.29 -8.88 2.81
C GLY A 176 11.60 -9.35 4.09
N GLN A 177 11.78 -10.60 4.41
CA GLN A 177 11.27 -11.22 5.62
C GLN A 177 12.42 -11.78 6.43
N GLY A 178 12.33 -11.63 7.74
CA GLY A 178 13.38 -12.08 8.64
C GLY A 178 12.89 -12.39 10.04
N ILE A 179 13.81 -12.30 10.96
CA ILE A 179 13.58 -12.51 12.38
C ILE A 179 14.07 -11.31 13.18
N MET A 180 13.49 -11.13 14.36
CA MET A 180 14.05 -10.26 15.40
C MET A 180 14.19 -11.04 16.69
N VAL A 181 15.28 -10.82 17.43
CA VAL A 181 15.53 -11.42 18.75
C VAL A 181 15.99 -10.34 19.72
N GLN A 182 15.55 -10.42 21.00
CA GLN A 182 16.02 -9.47 22.01
C GLN A 182 17.54 -9.60 22.18
N LYS A 183 18.26 -8.47 22.02
CA LYS A 183 19.72 -8.42 22.05
C LYS A 183 20.29 -8.99 23.33
N GLU A 184 19.79 -8.55 24.49
CA GLU A 184 20.26 -9.01 25.79
C GLU A 184 20.14 -10.53 25.95
N LEU A 185 19.03 -11.11 25.48
CA LEU A 185 18.80 -12.56 25.59
C LEU A 185 19.64 -13.33 24.56
N ALA A 186 19.79 -12.82 23.35
CA ALA A 186 20.66 -13.43 22.34
C ALA A 186 22.12 -13.46 22.82
N ASP A 187 22.62 -12.37 23.40
CA ASP A 187 23.96 -12.30 23.98
C ASP A 187 24.10 -13.24 25.19
N LYS A 188 23.12 -13.25 26.11
CA LYS A 188 23.09 -14.11 27.31
C LYS A 188 23.19 -15.60 26.97
N TYR A 189 22.50 -16.05 25.92
CA TYR A 189 22.46 -17.44 25.51
C TYR A 189 23.46 -17.77 24.40
N ASN A 190 24.35 -16.84 24.03
CA ASN A 190 25.31 -16.96 22.93
C ASN A 190 24.65 -17.43 21.63
N PHE A 191 23.48 -16.89 21.32
CA PHE A 191 22.75 -17.24 20.10
C PHE A 191 23.34 -16.50 18.89
N ASP A 192 23.87 -17.25 17.93
CA ASP A 192 24.37 -16.69 16.68
C ASP A 192 23.22 -16.38 15.72
N TRP A 193 22.55 -15.26 15.97
CA TRP A 193 21.44 -14.79 15.14
C TRP A 193 21.85 -14.50 13.67
N LYS A 194 23.14 -14.26 13.40
CA LYS A 194 23.65 -14.00 12.05
C LYS A 194 23.66 -15.25 11.18
N SER A 195 23.75 -16.42 11.77
CA SER A 195 23.73 -17.72 11.08
C SER A 195 22.33 -18.18 10.70
N VAL A 196 21.26 -17.49 11.16
CA VAL A 196 19.88 -17.86 10.86
C VAL A 196 19.59 -17.69 9.37
N THR A 197 19.13 -18.76 8.73
CA THR A 197 18.80 -18.80 7.30
C THR A 197 17.35 -19.23 7.03
N LYS A 198 16.68 -19.81 8.02
CA LYS A 198 15.29 -20.27 7.98
C LYS A 198 14.66 -20.16 9.36
N GLN A 199 13.35 -20.20 9.42
CA GLN A 199 12.57 -20.04 10.64
C GLN A 199 12.95 -21.06 11.72
N SER A 200 13.14 -22.33 11.36
CA SER A 200 13.49 -23.40 12.31
C SER A 200 14.84 -23.21 13.01
N ASP A 201 15.73 -22.36 12.47
CA ASP A 201 17.02 -22.06 13.11
C ASP A 201 16.87 -21.23 14.40
N LEU A 202 15.67 -20.66 14.66
CA LEU A 202 15.34 -20.00 15.92
C LEU A 202 15.15 -20.97 17.09
N GLU A 203 14.90 -22.25 16.85
CA GLU A 203 14.50 -23.19 17.90
C GLU A 203 15.47 -23.27 19.09
N PRO A 204 16.82 -23.31 18.92
CA PRO A 204 17.74 -23.31 20.05
C PRO A 204 17.58 -22.09 20.96
N TYR A 205 17.33 -20.90 20.37
CA TYR A 205 17.09 -19.67 21.12
C TYR A 205 15.76 -19.72 21.87
N LEU A 206 14.68 -20.15 21.20
CA LEU A 206 13.37 -20.28 21.82
C LEU A 206 13.39 -21.25 23.01
N ALA A 207 14.11 -22.37 22.88
CA ALA A 207 14.31 -23.34 23.92
C ALA A 207 15.10 -22.76 25.13
N ALA A 208 16.17 -22.01 24.86
CA ALA A 208 16.96 -21.37 25.91
C ALA A 208 16.15 -20.34 26.68
N VAL A 209 15.38 -19.51 25.98
CA VAL A 209 14.46 -18.52 26.59
C VAL A 209 13.39 -19.24 27.41
N LYS A 210 12.74 -20.29 26.87
CA LYS A 210 11.71 -21.04 27.57
C LYS A 210 12.20 -21.60 28.91
N ASN A 211 13.45 -22.07 28.94
CA ASN A 211 14.02 -22.70 30.14
C ASN A 211 14.58 -21.68 31.14
N GLY A 212 15.10 -20.56 30.66
CA GLY A 212 15.83 -19.58 31.46
C GLY A 212 15.05 -18.32 31.84
N GLU A 213 13.93 -18.02 31.17
CA GLU A 213 13.17 -16.78 31.34
C GLU A 213 11.67 -17.06 31.58
N PRO A 214 11.28 -17.40 32.82
CA PRO A 214 9.91 -17.82 33.14
C PRO A 214 8.86 -16.72 32.86
N ASP A 215 9.26 -15.45 32.89
CA ASP A 215 8.38 -14.30 32.67
C ASP A 215 8.28 -13.90 31.18
N LYS A 216 9.06 -14.53 30.31
CA LYS A 216 9.05 -14.27 28.87
C LYS A 216 8.22 -15.29 28.09
N VAL A 217 7.73 -14.87 26.95
CA VAL A 217 7.20 -15.74 25.91
C VAL A 217 8.24 -15.84 24.81
N PRO A 218 8.74 -17.01 24.47
CA PRO A 218 9.81 -17.15 23.48
C PRO A 218 9.49 -16.53 22.13
N LEU A 219 8.31 -16.82 21.56
CA LEU A 219 7.91 -16.32 20.24
C LEU A 219 6.60 -15.50 20.32
N GLU A 220 6.61 -14.33 19.70
CA GLU A 220 5.41 -13.52 19.53
C GLU A 220 4.44 -14.19 18.55
N PHE A 221 3.15 -14.17 18.90
CA PHE A 221 2.05 -14.58 18.05
C PHE A 221 0.78 -13.78 18.37
N SER A 222 0.05 -13.40 17.32
CA SER A 222 -1.34 -12.96 17.41
C SER A 222 -2.12 -13.49 16.20
N THR A 223 -3.43 -13.65 16.33
CA THR A 223 -4.29 -14.08 15.21
C THR A 223 -4.41 -13.02 14.11
N ALA A 224 -3.97 -11.80 14.37
CA ALA A 224 -3.85 -10.73 13.36
C ALA A 224 -2.53 -10.82 12.57
N SER A 225 -1.54 -11.59 13.04
CA SER A 225 -0.27 -11.77 12.35
C SER A 225 -0.39 -12.86 11.29
N ASP A 226 0.16 -12.61 10.11
CA ASP A 226 0.34 -13.63 9.09
C ASP A 226 1.71 -14.30 9.27
N LEU A 227 1.76 -15.35 10.07
CA LEU A 227 3.01 -16.07 10.29
C LEU A 227 3.47 -16.90 9.10
N PHE A 228 2.55 -17.32 8.23
CA PHE A 228 2.89 -17.98 6.96
C PHE A 228 3.21 -16.96 5.86
N ASN A 229 3.83 -15.90 6.14
CA ASN A 229 4.15 -14.91 5.11
C ASN A 229 4.57 -15.55 3.79
N LEU A 230 3.84 -15.29 2.71
CA LEU A 230 4.02 -15.93 1.41
C LEU A 230 5.46 -15.76 0.89
N ASN A 231 6.01 -14.55 0.98
CA ASN A 231 7.37 -14.28 0.48
C ASN A 231 8.44 -15.05 1.25
N MET A 232 8.23 -15.29 2.56
CA MET A 232 9.14 -16.10 3.36
C MET A 232 9.19 -17.57 2.92
N HIS A 233 8.12 -18.03 2.27
CA HIS A 233 7.98 -19.39 1.75
C HIS A 233 8.13 -19.47 0.22
N GLY A 234 8.61 -18.40 -0.42
CA GLY A 234 8.89 -18.38 -1.86
C GLY A 234 7.66 -18.24 -2.76
N PHE A 235 6.56 -17.66 -2.22
CA PHE A 235 5.34 -17.40 -2.98
C PHE A 235 5.05 -15.92 -3.13
N ASP A 236 4.30 -15.57 -4.19
CA ASP A 236 3.62 -14.29 -4.32
C ASP A 236 2.11 -14.50 -4.47
N GLY A 237 1.33 -13.62 -3.83
CA GLY A 237 -0.12 -13.69 -3.79
C GLY A 237 -0.79 -13.10 -5.02
N ILE A 238 -1.88 -13.70 -5.45
CA ILE A 238 -2.79 -13.18 -6.47
C ILE A 238 -4.05 -12.66 -5.79
N GLY A 239 -4.19 -11.33 -5.69
CA GLY A 239 -5.25 -10.69 -4.92
C GLY A 239 -5.01 -10.79 -3.41
N ASP A 240 -6.06 -11.13 -2.63
CA ASP A 240 -5.92 -11.32 -1.18
C ASP A 240 -4.99 -12.52 -0.87
N ALA A 241 -3.98 -12.28 -0.03
CA ALA A 241 -2.95 -13.26 0.33
C ALA A 241 -3.50 -14.52 1.02
N LYS A 242 -4.65 -14.43 1.70
CA LYS A 242 -5.33 -15.56 2.34
C LYS A 242 -6.19 -16.35 1.37
N SER A 243 -6.65 -15.73 0.27
CA SER A 243 -7.46 -16.42 -0.74
C SER A 243 -6.63 -17.50 -1.45
N PRO A 244 -7.15 -18.73 -1.66
CA PRO A 244 -6.44 -19.78 -2.39
C PRO A 244 -5.96 -19.31 -3.76
N GLY A 245 -4.71 -19.64 -4.10
CA GLY A 245 -4.09 -19.32 -5.38
C GLY A 245 -2.97 -18.31 -5.29
N VAL A 246 -1.75 -18.83 -5.30
CA VAL A 246 -0.47 -18.11 -5.28
C VAL A 246 0.41 -18.64 -6.41
N ILE A 247 1.46 -17.90 -6.77
CA ILE A 247 2.51 -18.40 -7.67
C ILE A 247 3.81 -18.61 -6.89
N SER A 248 4.63 -19.56 -7.36
CA SER A 248 6.00 -19.68 -6.88
C SER A 248 6.86 -18.57 -7.48
N LEU A 249 7.69 -17.94 -6.65
CA LEU A 249 8.63 -16.89 -7.08
C LEU A 249 9.84 -17.44 -7.85
N VAL A 250 10.05 -18.75 -7.77
CA VAL A 250 11.18 -19.45 -8.44
C VAL A 250 10.75 -20.28 -9.64
N ASP A 251 9.45 -20.47 -9.86
CA ASP A 251 8.90 -21.23 -10.98
C ASP A 251 8.61 -20.29 -12.16
N SER A 252 9.27 -20.55 -13.29
CA SER A 252 9.07 -19.79 -14.52
C SER A 252 7.72 -20.05 -15.21
N ASP A 253 7.06 -21.17 -14.89
CA ASP A 253 5.78 -21.53 -15.52
C ASP A 253 4.63 -20.69 -15.00
N LEU A 254 4.80 -20.05 -13.84
CA LEU A 254 3.81 -19.23 -13.16
C LEU A 254 2.48 -19.98 -12.93
N LYS A 255 2.59 -21.24 -12.55
CA LYS A 255 1.45 -22.06 -12.21
C LYS A 255 0.81 -21.57 -10.91
N VAL A 256 -0.49 -21.32 -10.94
CA VAL A 256 -1.26 -20.96 -9.74
C VAL A 256 -1.55 -22.22 -8.93
N VAL A 257 -1.11 -22.22 -7.67
CA VAL A 257 -1.26 -23.35 -6.73
C VAL A 257 -2.00 -22.92 -5.47
N ASN A 258 -2.60 -23.89 -4.77
CA ASN A 258 -3.18 -23.65 -3.44
C ASN A 258 -2.06 -23.66 -2.40
N GLN A 259 -1.75 -22.54 -1.79
CA GLN A 259 -0.73 -22.44 -0.74
C GLN A 259 -1.00 -23.39 0.43
N TYR A 260 -2.26 -23.65 0.76
CA TYR A 260 -2.66 -24.52 1.87
C TYR A 260 -2.45 -26.02 1.58
N GLU A 261 -2.21 -26.40 0.32
CA GLU A 261 -1.86 -27.76 -0.11
C GLU A 261 -0.35 -27.94 -0.35
N SER A 262 0.45 -26.89 -0.14
CA SER A 262 1.90 -26.95 -0.36
C SER A 262 2.64 -27.64 0.79
N GLU A 263 3.78 -28.23 0.47
CA GLU A 263 4.66 -28.82 1.48
C GLU A 263 5.24 -27.76 2.42
N GLU A 264 5.44 -26.52 1.91
CA GLU A 264 5.87 -25.36 2.69
C GLU A 264 4.87 -25.02 3.78
N TYR A 265 3.57 -24.98 3.46
CA TYR A 265 2.53 -24.73 4.45
C TYR A 265 2.42 -25.86 5.47
N LYS A 266 2.41 -27.11 5.01
CA LYS A 266 2.40 -28.28 5.88
C LYS A 266 3.59 -28.30 6.84
N GLY A 267 4.79 -28.09 6.32
CA GLY A 267 6.02 -28.03 7.13
C GLY A 267 5.97 -26.91 8.17
N PHE A 268 5.48 -25.74 7.77
CA PHE A 268 5.35 -24.58 8.64
C PHE A 268 4.39 -24.82 9.82
N ILE A 269 3.16 -25.28 9.56
CA ILE A 269 2.19 -25.53 10.64
C ILE A 269 2.58 -26.70 11.53
N THR A 270 3.32 -27.68 10.99
CA THR A 270 3.90 -28.78 11.78
C THR A 270 4.96 -28.28 12.75
N MET A 271 5.85 -27.39 12.28
CA MET A 271 6.83 -26.71 13.13
C MET A 271 6.16 -25.90 14.23
N LEU A 272 5.13 -25.11 13.89
CA LEU A 272 4.41 -24.31 14.89
C LEU A 272 3.67 -25.17 15.92
N HIS A 273 3.11 -26.30 15.52
CA HIS A 273 2.47 -27.25 16.43
C HIS A 273 3.48 -27.85 17.42
N ASP A 274 4.65 -28.23 16.93
CA ASP A 274 5.75 -28.70 17.80
C ASP A 274 6.19 -27.59 18.76
N TRP A 275 6.38 -26.38 18.29
CA TRP A 275 6.76 -25.23 19.12
C TRP A 275 5.68 -24.84 20.15
N TYR A 276 4.40 -24.95 19.80
CA TYR A 276 3.31 -24.74 20.74
C TYR A 276 3.37 -25.81 21.87
N ASN A 277 3.54 -27.07 21.51
CA ASN A 277 3.65 -28.17 22.47
C ASN A 277 4.88 -28.05 23.39
N LYS A 278 5.99 -27.50 22.88
CA LYS A 278 7.19 -27.15 23.66
C LYS A 278 6.99 -25.88 24.50
N GLY A 279 5.90 -25.17 24.33
CA GLY A 279 5.55 -23.96 25.08
C GLY A 279 6.32 -22.72 24.67
N TYR A 280 6.75 -22.63 23.39
CA TYR A 280 7.38 -21.43 22.86
C TYR A 280 6.37 -20.34 22.49
N LEU A 281 5.13 -20.71 22.25
CA LEU A 281 3.99 -19.82 22.07
C LEU A 281 3.13 -19.76 23.33
N ARG A 282 2.29 -18.74 23.43
CA ARG A 282 1.29 -18.60 24.50
C ARG A 282 0.26 -19.74 24.44
N LYS A 283 -0.26 -20.16 25.61
CA LYS A 283 -1.32 -21.17 25.64
C LYS A 283 -2.62 -20.74 24.98
N ASP A 284 -2.92 -19.44 25.01
CA ASP A 284 -4.11 -18.81 24.42
C ASP A 284 -3.87 -18.27 22.99
N ALA A 285 -2.81 -18.71 22.32
CA ALA A 285 -2.37 -18.19 21.02
C ALA A 285 -3.50 -18.12 19.98
N ALA A 286 -4.36 -19.14 19.87
CA ALA A 286 -5.47 -19.16 18.91
C ALA A 286 -6.52 -18.06 19.11
N THR A 287 -6.51 -17.31 20.21
CA THR A 287 -7.51 -16.30 20.56
C THR A 287 -6.95 -14.89 20.75
N VAL A 288 -5.62 -14.75 20.79
CA VAL A 288 -4.95 -13.46 20.99
C VAL A 288 -5.02 -12.62 19.72
N LYS A 289 -5.72 -11.49 19.78
CA LYS A 289 -5.86 -10.55 18.67
C LYS A 289 -4.89 -9.37 18.75
N ASP A 290 -4.54 -8.95 19.95
CA ASP A 290 -3.66 -7.78 20.18
C ASP A 290 -2.57 -8.14 21.19
N VAL A 291 -1.34 -7.81 20.85
CA VAL A 291 -0.13 -8.03 21.65
C VAL A 291 0.54 -6.73 22.12
N SER A 292 -0.08 -5.59 21.86
CA SER A 292 0.50 -4.26 22.12
C SER A 292 0.89 -4.05 23.56
N SER A 293 0.08 -4.53 24.52
CA SER A 293 0.38 -4.42 25.95
C SER A 293 1.59 -5.28 26.35
N ASP A 294 1.69 -6.49 25.81
CA ASP A 294 2.80 -7.40 26.04
C ASP A 294 4.11 -6.89 25.40
N ARG A 295 4.03 -6.26 24.23
CA ARG A 295 5.18 -5.59 23.59
C ARG A 295 5.74 -4.48 24.47
N LYS A 296 4.89 -3.62 25.05
CA LYS A 296 5.31 -2.50 25.93
C LYS A 296 6.19 -2.95 27.10
N ILE A 297 5.99 -4.15 27.62
CA ILE A 297 6.76 -4.74 28.70
C ILE A 297 7.83 -5.71 28.21
N ALA A 298 8.13 -5.71 26.92
CA ALA A 298 9.12 -6.57 26.27
C ALA A 298 8.94 -8.07 26.58
N LYS A 299 7.69 -8.54 26.62
CA LYS A 299 7.36 -9.91 27.02
C LYS A 299 7.84 -10.96 26.04
N TYR A 300 7.89 -10.64 24.74
CA TYR A 300 8.30 -11.56 23.68
C TYR A 300 9.81 -11.48 23.44
N ALA A 301 10.46 -12.65 23.33
CA ALA A 301 11.91 -12.72 23.09
C ALA A 301 12.26 -12.74 21.61
N ALA A 302 11.37 -13.24 20.75
CA ALA A 302 11.53 -13.24 19.29
C ALA A 302 10.25 -12.82 18.58
N VAL A 303 10.43 -12.27 17.36
CA VAL A 303 9.38 -11.96 16.40
C VAL A 303 9.72 -12.63 15.08
N MET A 304 8.74 -13.29 14.44
CA MET A 304 8.85 -13.97 13.16
C MET A 304 7.44 -14.15 12.55
N PRO A 305 7.22 -13.88 11.25
CA PRO A 305 8.13 -13.16 10.37
C PRO A 305 8.25 -11.69 10.79
N ALA A 306 9.40 -11.11 10.54
CA ALA A 306 9.61 -9.68 10.65
C ALA A 306 9.79 -9.12 9.23
N GLY A 307 8.97 -8.15 8.84
CA GLY A 307 9.19 -7.38 7.61
C GLY A 307 10.39 -6.47 7.82
N LEU A 308 11.45 -6.69 7.07
CA LEU A 308 12.71 -5.98 7.20
C LEU A 308 13.12 -5.38 5.86
N ASP A 309 13.60 -4.15 5.90
CA ASP A 309 14.16 -3.50 4.72
C ASP A 309 15.63 -3.90 4.50
N PHE A 310 16.34 -4.31 5.57
CA PHE A 310 17.76 -4.66 5.54
C PHE A 310 18.15 -5.42 6.81
N ASP A 311 19.31 -6.09 6.78
CA ASP A 311 19.92 -6.61 8.00
C ASP A 311 20.37 -5.44 8.86
N SER A 312 19.85 -5.34 10.07
CA SER A 312 20.24 -4.27 10.95
C SER A 312 21.55 -4.61 11.64
N THR A 313 22.63 -4.05 11.09
CA THR A 313 23.76 -3.67 11.93
C THR A 313 23.58 -2.24 12.44
N SER A 314 22.49 -1.60 12.10
CA SER A 314 22.12 -0.24 12.42
C SER A 314 21.01 -0.21 13.46
N SER A 315 21.02 0.79 14.30
CA SER A 315 20.05 0.99 15.39
C SER A 315 18.65 1.41 14.91
N TYR A 316 18.43 1.50 13.62
CA TYR A 316 17.12 1.81 13.04
C TYR A 316 16.54 0.52 12.48
N ASP A 317 15.50 0.06 13.12
CA ASP A 317 14.65 -0.99 12.60
C ASP A 317 13.38 -0.32 12.03
N GLN A 318 12.72 -0.95 11.07
CA GLN A 318 11.32 -0.64 10.74
C GLN A 318 10.44 -0.73 11.99
N PHE A 319 10.96 -1.36 12.99
CA PHE A 319 10.50 -1.50 14.33
C PHE A 319 11.25 -0.59 15.32
N GLY A 320 11.87 0.50 14.89
CA GLY A 320 12.23 1.61 15.75
C GLY A 320 11.07 1.95 16.69
N LYS A 321 9.85 1.62 16.24
CA LYS A 321 8.66 1.50 17.08
C LYS A 321 8.75 0.37 18.12
N LEU A 322 9.36 -0.78 17.84
CA LEU A 322 9.52 -1.84 18.82
C LEU A 322 10.56 -1.42 19.87
N LYS A 323 11.69 -0.86 19.48
CA LYS A 323 12.65 -0.31 20.42
C LYS A 323 12.06 0.84 21.24
N SER A 324 11.34 1.75 20.64
CA SER A 324 10.65 2.85 21.33
C SER A 324 9.46 2.37 22.18
N LEU A 325 8.80 1.27 21.78
CA LEU A 325 7.65 0.69 22.49
C LEU A 325 8.07 -0.24 23.63
N THR A 326 9.22 -0.93 23.50
CA THR A 326 9.63 -1.98 24.45
C THR A 326 10.79 -1.55 25.34
N SER A 327 11.46 -0.44 25.05
CA SER A 327 12.67 0.05 25.75
C SER A 327 13.83 -0.96 25.78
N VAL A 328 13.80 -2.02 24.93
CA VAL A 328 14.87 -3.01 24.79
C VAL A 328 15.44 -2.99 23.39
N GLU A 329 16.69 -3.44 23.26
CA GLU A 329 17.38 -3.56 21.99
C GLU A 329 17.11 -4.90 21.33
N TRP A 330 17.08 -4.91 19.99
CA TRP A 330 16.85 -6.08 19.16
C TRP A 330 18.00 -6.31 18.19
N TYR A 331 18.31 -7.56 17.92
CA TYR A 331 18.99 -7.97 16.70
C TYR A 331 17.96 -8.41 15.68
N ASP A 332 18.17 -8.06 14.42
CA ASP A 332 17.34 -8.47 13.30
C ASP A 332 18.20 -9.09 12.19
N LYS A 333 17.64 -10.05 11.53
CA LYS A 333 18.28 -10.78 10.43
C LYS A 333 17.30 -10.98 9.30
N LEU A 334 17.67 -10.47 8.14
CA LEU A 334 16.95 -10.71 6.89
C LEU A 334 17.20 -12.15 6.42
N ILE A 335 16.14 -12.91 6.15
CA ILE A 335 16.22 -14.30 5.67
C ILE A 335 15.93 -14.37 4.18
N THR A 336 14.95 -13.61 3.70
CA THR A 336 14.60 -13.59 2.28
C THR A 336 15.24 -12.41 1.56
N LYS A 337 15.42 -12.54 0.25
CA LYS A 337 15.75 -11.38 -0.57
C LYS A 337 14.57 -10.42 -0.61
N PRO A 338 14.82 -9.11 -0.54
CA PRO A 338 13.78 -8.12 -0.77
C PRO A 338 13.19 -8.23 -2.17
N ILE A 339 11.88 -8.13 -2.26
CA ILE A 339 11.14 -8.21 -3.52
C ILE A 339 10.09 -7.10 -3.59
N VAL A 340 9.88 -6.57 -4.79
CA VAL A 340 8.77 -5.67 -5.11
C VAL A 340 7.62 -6.48 -5.70
N THR A 341 6.47 -6.48 -5.04
CA THR A 341 5.23 -7.08 -5.53
C THR A 341 4.23 -6.02 -5.98
N THR A 342 3.21 -6.40 -6.74
CA THR A 342 2.12 -5.49 -7.13
C THR A 342 1.46 -4.86 -5.90
N SER A 343 1.20 -5.65 -4.87
CA SER A 343 0.58 -5.18 -3.64
C SER A 343 1.43 -4.14 -2.90
N LEU A 344 2.75 -4.37 -2.78
CA LEU A 344 3.68 -3.44 -2.13
C LEU A 344 3.84 -2.14 -2.92
N ALA A 345 4.03 -2.22 -4.24
CA ALA A 345 4.21 -1.05 -5.09
C ALA A 345 2.93 -0.20 -5.21
N SER A 346 1.76 -0.82 -5.12
CA SER A 346 0.45 -0.14 -5.11
C SER A 346 -0.14 0.05 -3.71
N ALA A 347 0.69 -0.06 -2.68
CA ALA A 347 0.24 0.12 -1.29
C ALA A 347 -0.27 1.53 -0.99
N THR A 348 0.19 2.53 -1.75
CA THR A 348 -0.24 3.92 -1.58
C THR A 348 -0.16 4.68 -2.91
N LEU A 349 -1.26 5.30 -3.31
CA LEU A 349 -1.35 6.10 -4.53
C LEU A 349 -2.18 7.35 -4.29
N THR A 350 -1.94 8.36 -5.12
CA THR A 350 -2.80 9.55 -5.24
C THR A 350 -3.45 9.57 -6.62
N ALA A 351 -4.77 9.48 -6.67
CA ALA A 351 -5.54 9.44 -7.91
C ALA A 351 -6.27 10.75 -8.19
N ILE A 352 -6.47 11.07 -9.47
CA ILE A 352 -7.30 12.19 -9.93
C ILE A 352 -8.71 11.66 -10.23
N SER A 353 -9.70 12.30 -9.63
CA SER A 353 -11.12 11.95 -9.84
C SER A 353 -11.54 12.14 -11.30
N LYS A 354 -12.38 11.24 -11.79
CA LYS A 354 -13.07 11.43 -13.07
C LYS A 354 -13.97 12.69 -13.07
N THR A 355 -14.39 13.15 -11.90
CA THR A 355 -15.26 14.33 -11.76
C THR A 355 -14.47 15.63 -11.55
N SER A 356 -13.13 15.59 -11.54
CA SER A 356 -12.30 16.78 -11.45
C SER A 356 -12.53 17.72 -12.64
N ALA A 357 -12.71 18.98 -12.35
CA ALA A 357 -12.81 20.03 -13.37
C ALA A 357 -11.43 20.57 -13.80
N ASN A 358 -10.36 20.24 -13.05
CA ASN A 358 -9.01 20.79 -13.25
C ASN A 358 -7.93 19.69 -13.19
N PRO A 359 -8.02 18.63 -14.02
CA PRO A 359 -7.11 17.48 -13.92
C PRO A 359 -5.64 17.83 -14.17
N GLU A 360 -5.36 18.77 -15.09
CA GLU A 360 -4.00 19.24 -15.36
C GLU A 360 -3.41 19.93 -14.11
N ARG A 361 -4.22 20.76 -13.44
CA ARG A 361 -3.79 21.46 -12.23
C ARG A 361 -3.65 20.50 -11.04
N ALA A 362 -4.50 19.49 -10.96
CA ALA A 362 -4.38 18.41 -9.99
C ALA A 362 -3.08 17.63 -10.21
N MET A 363 -2.68 17.36 -11.47
CA MET A 363 -1.41 16.70 -11.75
C MET A 363 -0.21 17.59 -11.42
N MET A 364 -0.27 18.90 -11.67
CA MET A 364 0.77 19.84 -11.23
C MET A 364 0.92 19.86 -9.70
N PHE A 365 -0.18 19.72 -8.95
CA PHE A 365 -0.09 19.60 -7.50
C PHE A 365 0.53 18.25 -7.06
N ILE A 366 0.22 17.15 -7.74
CA ILE A 366 0.89 15.86 -7.53
C ILE A 366 2.40 15.98 -7.80
N GLU A 367 2.80 16.70 -8.83
CA GLU A 367 4.22 16.97 -9.10
C GLU A 367 4.89 17.67 -7.92
N LEU A 368 4.25 18.68 -7.33
CA LEU A 368 4.77 19.35 -6.14
C LEU A 368 4.86 18.41 -4.93
N LEU A 369 3.87 17.54 -4.72
CA LEU A 369 3.92 16.53 -3.65
C LEU A 369 5.12 15.58 -3.77
N ASN A 370 5.55 15.29 -4.99
CA ASN A 370 6.55 14.28 -5.27
C ASN A 370 7.96 14.84 -5.57
N SER A 371 8.08 16.13 -5.88
CA SER A 371 9.36 16.72 -6.29
C SER A 371 9.77 17.96 -5.51
N ASP A 372 8.89 18.52 -4.68
CA ASP A 372 9.14 19.74 -3.94
C ASP A 372 9.29 19.48 -2.44
N PRO A 373 10.52 19.54 -1.88
CA PRO A 373 10.73 19.32 -0.44
C PRO A 373 9.98 20.31 0.46
N GLU A 374 9.72 21.56 0.00
CA GLU A 374 8.97 22.54 0.80
C GLU A 374 7.52 22.10 1.01
N VAL A 375 6.85 21.63 -0.05
CA VAL A 375 5.48 21.11 -0.01
C VAL A 375 5.42 19.81 0.79
N SER A 376 6.34 18.88 0.50
CA SER A 376 6.37 17.58 1.14
C SER A 376 6.61 17.70 2.65
N ASN A 377 7.59 18.52 3.09
CA ASN A 377 7.90 18.67 4.52
C ASN A 377 6.84 19.47 5.27
N LEU A 378 6.19 20.47 4.63
CA LEU A 378 5.05 21.17 5.23
C LEU A 378 3.89 20.20 5.55
N LEU A 379 3.56 19.28 4.64
CA LEU A 379 2.49 18.31 4.86
C LEU A 379 2.88 17.21 5.85
N ASN A 380 4.15 16.88 5.96
CA ASN A 380 4.63 15.85 6.90
C ASN A 380 4.88 16.38 8.31
N TYR A 381 5.45 17.59 8.43
CA TYR A 381 5.94 18.11 9.71
C TYR A 381 5.29 19.41 10.14
N GLY A 382 4.59 20.11 9.25
CA GLY A 382 3.96 21.39 9.54
C GLY A 382 4.87 22.58 9.27
N ILE A 383 4.72 23.63 10.06
CA ILE A 383 5.38 24.92 9.90
C ILE A 383 6.63 24.97 10.78
N GLU A 384 7.75 25.41 10.19
CA GLU A 384 9.02 25.63 10.89
C GLU A 384 8.84 26.59 12.08
N ASP A 385 9.52 26.34 13.19
CA ASP A 385 9.44 27.03 14.48
C ASP A 385 8.06 26.98 15.18
N VAL A 386 7.05 26.37 14.56
CA VAL A 386 5.73 26.14 15.15
C VAL A 386 5.52 24.64 15.47
N ASN A 387 5.75 23.77 14.49
CA ASN A 387 5.51 22.33 14.60
C ASN A 387 6.81 21.53 14.66
N TYR A 388 7.88 22.04 14.07
CA TYR A 388 9.21 21.46 14.12
C TYR A 388 10.29 22.55 14.11
N LYS A 389 11.54 22.16 14.44
CA LYS A 389 12.74 22.98 14.27
C LYS A 389 13.70 22.30 13.32
N LYS A 390 14.35 23.05 12.46
CA LYS A 390 15.51 22.56 11.71
C LYS A 390 16.72 22.43 12.63
N VAL A 391 17.35 21.27 12.63
CA VAL A 391 18.54 20.97 13.47
C VAL A 391 19.76 20.61 12.63
N GLY A 392 19.65 20.70 11.30
CA GLY A 392 20.71 20.44 10.33
C GLY A 392 20.17 20.51 8.91
N GLU A 393 21.03 20.23 7.94
CA GLU A 393 20.60 20.07 6.55
C GLU A 393 19.73 18.79 6.46
N ASN A 394 18.49 18.92 6.04
CA ASN A 394 17.52 17.83 5.93
C ASN A 394 17.23 17.07 7.24
N LYS A 395 17.42 17.70 8.42
CA LYS A 395 17.05 17.12 9.72
C LYS A 395 16.18 18.06 10.52
N ILE A 396 15.21 17.46 11.20
CA ILE A 396 14.23 18.17 12.05
C ILE A 396 14.16 17.58 13.47
N GLU A 397 13.75 18.40 14.40
CA GLU A 397 13.24 18.03 15.71
C GLU A 397 11.77 18.43 15.80
N GLN A 398 10.86 17.44 15.97
CA GLN A 398 9.44 17.75 16.16
C GLN A 398 9.18 18.44 17.50
N ILE A 399 8.36 19.49 17.47
CA ILE A 399 7.89 20.17 18.68
C ILE A 399 6.70 19.40 19.23
N LYS A 400 6.90 18.79 20.39
CA LYS A 400 5.87 17.99 21.05
C LYS A 400 4.60 18.82 21.31
N ASP A 401 3.43 18.19 21.13
CA ASP A 401 2.11 18.79 21.37
C ASP A 401 1.84 20.09 20.57
N SER A 402 2.54 20.29 19.47
CA SER A 402 2.47 21.46 18.59
C SER A 402 1.12 21.61 17.83
N GLY A 403 0.29 20.57 17.87
CA GLY A 403 -1.03 20.54 17.21
C GLY A 403 -1.04 20.05 15.77
N TYR A 404 0.13 19.67 15.23
CA TYR A 404 0.26 19.03 13.92
C TYR A 404 1.33 17.93 13.95
N ASP A 405 0.90 16.70 13.83
CA ASP A 405 1.72 15.49 13.68
C ASP A 405 0.84 14.38 13.06
N PRO A 406 0.65 14.37 11.73
CA PRO A 406 -0.25 13.43 11.06
C PRO A 406 0.26 11.98 11.09
N VAL A 407 1.56 11.75 11.24
CA VAL A 407 2.22 10.42 11.29
C VAL A 407 1.83 9.52 10.10
N VAL A 408 1.61 10.10 8.94
CA VAL A 408 1.20 9.39 7.71
C VAL A 408 2.04 9.83 6.49
N PRO A 409 3.39 9.77 6.56
CA PRO A 409 4.24 10.25 5.46
C PRO A 409 3.95 9.51 4.14
N TRP A 410 3.54 8.26 4.22
CA TRP A 410 3.17 7.41 3.08
C TRP A 410 1.94 7.89 2.28
N VAL A 411 1.20 8.88 2.80
CA VAL A 411 0.05 9.50 2.12
C VAL A 411 0.49 10.62 1.16
N PHE A 412 1.60 11.31 1.47
CA PHE A 412 1.95 12.58 0.84
C PHE A 412 3.05 12.47 -0.21
N GLY A 413 2.82 11.65 -1.24
CA GLY A 413 3.73 11.58 -2.40
C GLY A 413 5.05 10.87 -2.12
N ASN A 414 6.18 11.53 -2.43
CA ASN A 414 7.50 10.92 -2.41
C ASN A 414 8.20 11.07 -1.04
N ASN A 415 8.35 9.96 -0.33
CA ASN A 415 9.03 9.93 0.97
C ASN A 415 10.55 10.11 0.88
N MET A 416 11.16 9.95 -0.31
CA MET A 416 12.61 10.09 -0.46
C MET A 416 13.11 11.53 -0.36
N ILE A 417 12.19 12.51 -0.44
CA ILE A 417 12.48 13.94 -0.31
C ILE A 417 12.09 14.52 1.05
N VAL A 418 11.53 13.67 1.94
CA VAL A 418 11.15 14.07 3.30
C VAL A 418 12.40 14.16 4.19
N TRP A 419 12.48 15.21 5.01
CA TRP A 419 13.57 15.37 5.97
C TRP A 419 13.49 14.32 7.08
N GLN A 420 14.62 14.04 7.69
CA GLN A 420 14.76 13.04 8.75
C GLN A 420 14.54 13.62 10.14
N ASN A 421 14.05 12.81 11.06
CA ASN A 421 14.09 13.16 12.47
C ASN A 421 15.53 13.11 12.98
N GLN A 422 15.92 14.05 13.85
CA GLN A 422 17.28 14.11 14.43
C GLN A 422 17.72 12.82 15.11
N ASN A 423 16.78 12.02 15.60
CA ASN A 423 17.06 10.77 16.29
C ASN A 423 17.37 9.60 15.33
N GLU A 424 17.19 9.80 14.02
CA GLU A 424 17.56 8.79 13.03
C GLU A 424 19.07 8.75 12.85
N THR A 425 19.64 7.57 13.06
CA THR A 425 21.10 7.35 13.06
C THR A 425 21.67 7.16 11.67
N GLN A 426 20.82 6.89 10.67
CA GLN A 426 21.22 6.75 9.27
C GLN A 426 20.18 7.37 8.34
N ASN A 427 20.58 7.59 7.09
CA ASN A 427 19.68 8.13 6.06
C ASN A 427 18.77 7.03 5.52
N MET A 428 17.60 6.85 6.14
CA MET A 428 16.64 5.81 5.78
C MET A 428 16.07 6.01 4.38
N THR A 429 15.83 7.23 3.95
CA THR A 429 15.30 7.49 2.61
C THR A 429 16.27 7.02 1.52
N ALA A 430 17.58 7.23 1.72
CA ALA A 430 18.61 6.72 0.81
C ALA A 430 18.66 5.17 0.82
N VAL A 431 18.52 4.56 1.99
CA VAL A 431 18.48 3.09 2.13
C VAL A 431 17.28 2.52 1.40
N TRP A 432 16.10 3.08 1.57
CA TRP A 432 14.88 2.62 0.89
C TRP A 432 14.93 2.82 -0.63
N ASP A 433 15.46 3.95 -1.09
CA ASP A 433 15.62 4.21 -2.52
C ASP A 433 16.58 3.20 -3.18
N GLU A 434 17.71 2.92 -2.52
CA GLU A 434 18.67 1.92 -2.99
C GLU A 434 18.06 0.50 -2.98
N LEU A 435 17.30 0.16 -1.94
CA LEU A 435 16.59 -1.12 -1.83
C LEU A 435 15.60 -1.29 -2.97
N ASN A 436 14.74 -0.30 -3.21
CA ASN A 436 13.76 -0.33 -4.30
C ASN A 436 14.41 -0.51 -5.68
N LYS A 437 15.57 0.13 -5.90
CA LYS A 437 16.33 0.03 -7.16
C LYS A 437 16.95 -1.35 -7.37
N LYS A 438 17.45 -1.97 -6.30
CA LYS A 438 18.19 -3.24 -6.32
C LYS A 438 17.32 -4.48 -6.13
N ALA A 439 16.15 -4.34 -5.54
CA ALA A 439 15.27 -5.45 -5.25
C ALA A 439 14.84 -6.20 -6.51
N ASP A 440 14.69 -7.50 -6.37
CA ASP A 440 14.01 -8.31 -7.36
C ASP A 440 12.56 -7.87 -7.50
N VAL A 441 11.94 -8.09 -8.65
CA VAL A 441 10.53 -7.84 -8.86
C VAL A 441 9.79 -9.15 -9.04
N SER A 442 8.56 -9.22 -8.55
CA SER A 442 7.69 -10.36 -8.80
C SER A 442 7.49 -10.56 -10.30
N PRO A 443 7.52 -11.82 -10.79
CA PRO A 443 7.25 -12.13 -12.19
C PRO A 443 5.83 -11.74 -12.63
N ILE A 444 4.93 -11.51 -11.67
CA ILE A 444 3.56 -11.05 -11.90
C ILE A 444 3.36 -9.57 -11.52
N LEU A 445 4.44 -8.79 -11.44
CA LEU A 445 4.33 -7.35 -11.18
C LEU A 445 3.44 -6.68 -12.23
N GLY A 446 2.39 -6.00 -11.78
CA GLY A 446 1.36 -5.37 -12.63
C GLY A 446 0.16 -6.27 -12.92
N PHE A 447 0.18 -7.54 -12.54
CA PHE A 447 -1.01 -8.37 -12.63
C PHE A 447 -2.01 -8.04 -11.53
N THR A 448 -3.28 -7.91 -11.92
CA THR A 448 -4.40 -7.67 -10.99
C THR A 448 -5.52 -8.67 -11.27
N PHE A 449 -6.07 -9.24 -10.21
CA PHE A 449 -7.12 -10.25 -10.30
C PHE A 449 -8.50 -9.63 -10.18
N ASP A 450 -9.35 -9.82 -11.19
CA ASP A 450 -10.77 -9.50 -11.11
C ASP A 450 -11.52 -10.60 -10.35
N VAL A 451 -12.06 -10.24 -9.20
CA VAL A 451 -12.74 -11.18 -8.28
C VAL A 451 -14.19 -11.49 -8.68
N GLU A 452 -14.82 -10.67 -9.51
CA GLU A 452 -16.26 -10.78 -9.80
C GLU A 452 -16.68 -12.15 -10.34
N PRO A 453 -15.92 -12.84 -11.21
CA PRO A 453 -16.29 -14.16 -11.71
C PRO A 453 -16.39 -15.26 -10.64
N VAL A 454 -15.70 -15.10 -9.50
CA VAL A 454 -15.61 -16.09 -8.41
C VAL A 454 -15.89 -15.49 -7.03
N LYS A 455 -16.59 -14.39 -6.98
CA LYS A 455 -16.89 -13.64 -5.76
C LYS A 455 -17.61 -14.48 -4.69
N SER A 456 -18.51 -15.36 -5.11
CA SER A 456 -19.22 -16.27 -4.21
C SER A 456 -18.29 -17.30 -3.58
N GLU A 457 -17.41 -17.89 -4.38
CA GLU A 457 -16.42 -18.87 -3.93
C GLU A 457 -15.38 -18.23 -3.01
N ILE A 458 -14.96 -16.99 -3.29
CA ILE A 458 -14.07 -16.22 -2.38
C ILE A 458 -14.73 -16.03 -1.02
N ALA A 459 -16.00 -15.62 -0.97
CA ALA A 459 -16.71 -15.44 0.30
C ALA A 459 -16.87 -16.77 1.08
N GLN A 460 -17.14 -17.88 0.37
CA GLN A 460 -17.28 -19.20 0.98
C GLN A 460 -15.92 -19.74 1.49
N THR A 461 -14.85 -19.60 0.72
CA THR A 461 -13.51 -20.02 1.15
C THR A 461 -13.00 -19.16 2.30
N GLN A 462 -13.30 -17.85 2.33
CA GLN A 462 -12.94 -16.98 3.45
C GLN A 462 -13.59 -17.46 4.76
N ALA A 463 -14.86 -17.84 4.74
CA ALA A 463 -15.54 -18.38 5.93
C ALA A 463 -14.86 -19.67 6.44
N VAL A 464 -14.37 -20.52 5.55
CA VAL A 464 -13.59 -21.71 5.93
C VAL A 464 -12.23 -21.31 6.50
N ILE A 465 -11.52 -20.36 5.86
CA ILE A 465 -10.23 -19.86 6.33
C ILE A 465 -10.36 -19.30 7.75
N ASP A 466 -11.36 -18.46 8.00
CA ASP A 466 -11.62 -17.86 9.32
C ASP A 466 -11.87 -18.92 10.42
N GLN A 467 -12.44 -20.06 10.04
CA GLN A 467 -12.69 -21.16 10.97
C GLN A 467 -11.41 -21.91 11.39
N TYR A 468 -10.45 -22.09 10.47
CA TYR A 468 -9.33 -23.01 10.64
C TYR A 468 -7.98 -22.31 10.87
N LEU A 469 -7.76 -21.17 10.24
CA LEU A 469 -6.44 -20.56 10.13
C LEU A 469 -5.83 -20.24 11.50
N ALA A 470 -6.61 -19.66 12.42
CA ALA A 470 -6.11 -19.28 13.74
C ALA A 470 -5.57 -20.48 14.54
N ALA A 471 -6.24 -21.64 14.48
CA ALA A 471 -5.82 -22.83 15.20
C ALA A 471 -4.59 -23.51 14.56
N LEU A 472 -4.52 -23.53 13.22
CA LEU A 472 -3.36 -24.07 12.48
C LEU A 472 -2.13 -23.16 12.64
N SER A 473 -2.27 -21.85 12.40
CA SER A 473 -1.17 -20.90 12.48
C SER A 473 -0.65 -20.64 13.89
N SER A 474 -1.44 -20.90 14.93
CA SER A 474 -0.99 -20.83 16.32
C SER A 474 -0.35 -22.13 16.83
N GLY A 475 -0.38 -23.20 16.03
CA GLY A 475 0.07 -24.53 16.43
C GLY A 475 -0.83 -25.24 17.45
N THR A 476 -2.00 -24.64 17.82
CA THR A 476 -2.92 -25.26 18.79
C THR A 476 -3.67 -26.48 18.23
N ALA A 477 -3.83 -26.54 16.91
CA ALA A 477 -4.42 -27.69 16.23
C ALA A 477 -3.34 -28.68 15.78
N ASP A 478 -3.65 -29.98 15.87
CA ASP A 478 -2.83 -31.05 15.31
C ASP A 478 -2.93 -31.02 13.76
N PRO A 479 -1.85 -30.66 13.03
CA PRO A 479 -1.90 -30.48 11.59
C PRO A 479 -2.21 -31.78 10.83
N GLU A 480 -1.79 -32.95 11.32
CA GLU A 480 -2.06 -34.21 10.67
C GLU A 480 -3.57 -34.55 10.63
N LYS A 481 -4.34 -34.03 11.58
CA LYS A 481 -5.79 -34.20 11.64
C LYS A 481 -6.56 -33.10 10.97
N VAL A 482 -6.15 -31.84 11.20
CA VAL A 482 -6.95 -30.66 10.86
C VAL A 482 -6.67 -30.17 9.44
N LEU A 483 -5.41 -30.27 8.94
CA LEU A 483 -5.08 -29.81 7.60
C LEU A 483 -5.87 -30.55 6.50
N PRO A 484 -6.01 -31.89 6.51
CA PRO A 484 -6.80 -32.59 5.49
C PRO A 484 -8.28 -32.18 5.48
N GLU A 485 -8.86 -31.94 6.67
CA GLU A 485 -10.25 -31.45 6.77
C GLU A 485 -10.38 -30.03 6.25
N PHE A 486 -9.45 -29.13 6.58
CA PHE A 486 -9.41 -27.76 6.10
C PHE A 486 -9.34 -27.70 4.57
N VAL A 487 -8.39 -28.45 3.97
CA VAL A 487 -8.24 -28.52 2.51
C VAL A 487 -9.50 -29.07 1.84
N ALA A 488 -10.10 -30.13 2.38
CA ALA A 488 -11.35 -30.71 1.85
C ALA A 488 -12.50 -29.71 1.88
N LYS A 489 -12.63 -28.92 2.96
CA LYS A 489 -13.65 -27.86 3.05
C LYS A 489 -13.37 -26.70 2.10
N LEU A 490 -12.11 -26.30 1.90
CA LEU A 490 -11.73 -25.29 0.90
C LEU A 490 -12.13 -25.74 -0.52
N LYS A 491 -11.90 -27.02 -0.87
CA LYS A 491 -12.31 -27.58 -2.17
C LYS A 491 -13.84 -27.53 -2.33
N THR A 492 -14.56 -27.93 -1.30
CA THR A 492 -16.03 -27.86 -1.30
C THR A 492 -16.54 -26.43 -1.41
N ALA A 493 -15.84 -25.45 -0.82
CA ALA A 493 -16.16 -24.03 -0.87
C ALA A 493 -15.74 -23.37 -2.20
N GLY A 494 -15.04 -24.07 -3.10
CA GLY A 494 -14.73 -23.60 -4.45
C GLY A 494 -13.31 -23.13 -4.67
N SER A 495 -12.32 -23.53 -3.83
CA SER A 495 -10.92 -23.13 -4.02
C SER A 495 -10.36 -23.48 -5.40
N GLU A 496 -10.75 -24.63 -5.97
CA GLU A 496 -10.32 -25.04 -7.32
C GLU A 496 -10.83 -24.10 -8.42
N LYS A 497 -12.05 -23.56 -8.27
CA LYS A 497 -12.60 -22.58 -9.21
C LYS A 497 -11.87 -21.25 -9.11
N ILE A 498 -11.53 -20.80 -7.89
CA ILE A 498 -10.74 -19.58 -7.68
C ILE A 498 -9.38 -19.73 -8.36
N ILE A 499 -8.69 -20.84 -8.14
CA ILE A 499 -7.36 -21.13 -8.73
C ILE A 499 -7.43 -21.16 -10.25
N ALA A 500 -8.44 -21.83 -10.81
CA ALA A 500 -8.64 -21.91 -12.26
C ALA A 500 -8.91 -20.53 -12.87
N GLU A 501 -9.71 -19.68 -12.22
CA GLU A 501 -9.98 -18.32 -12.71
C GLU A 501 -8.73 -17.43 -12.57
N LYS A 502 -7.99 -17.52 -11.45
CA LYS A 502 -6.71 -16.82 -11.29
C LYS A 502 -5.72 -17.21 -12.39
N GLN A 503 -5.59 -18.52 -12.69
CA GLN A 503 -4.71 -18.99 -13.77
C GLN A 503 -5.13 -18.45 -15.13
N LYS A 504 -6.42 -18.55 -15.45
CA LYS A 504 -6.98 -18.06 -16.73
C LYS A 504 -6.70 -16.55 -16.93
N GLN A 505 -6.92 -15.74 -15.90
CA GLN A 505 -6.65 -14.29 -15.98
C GLN A 505 -5.15 -14.00 -16.06
N LEU A 506 -4.32 -14.73 -15.32
CA LEU A 506 -2.87 -14.61 -15.38
C LEU A 506 -2.33 -14.97 -16.77
N ASP A 507 -2.81 -16.05 -17.38
CA ASP A 507 -2.41 -16.47 -18.73
C ASP A 507 -2.82 -15.43 -19.79
N ALA A 508 -4.02 -14.87 -19.68
CA ALA A 508 -4.48 -13.78 -20.55
C ALA A 508 -3.61 -12.52 -20.40
N TRP A 509 -3.28 -12.14 -19.17
CA TRP A 509 -2.42 -11.01 -18.88
C TRP A 509 -0.99 -11.21 -19.45
N ARG A 510 -0.42 -12.41 -19.31
CA ARG A 510 0.91 -12.76 -19.88
C ARG A 510 0.94 -12.60 -21.39
N GLN A 511 -0.12 -13.05 -22.09
CA GLN A 511 -0.20 -12.93 -23.56
C GLN A 511 -0.16 -11.47 -24.03
N VAL A 512 -0.83 -10.57 -23.30
CA VAL A 512 -0.84 -9.13 -23.65
C VAL A 512 0.46 -8.44 -23.30
N ASN A 513 1.12 -8.83 -22.21
CA ASN A 513 2.30 -8.16 -21.68
C ASN A 513 3.64 -8.81 -22.14
N SER A 514 3.59 -9.81 -23.02
CA SER A 514 4.75 -10.50 -23.60
C SER A 514 5.77 -10.94 -22.53
N LYS A 515 5.29 -11.42 -21.42
CA LYS A 515 6.09 -11.89 -20.28
C LYS A 515 6.01 -13.40 -20.13
#